data_ef23f32862df6ae3619e17b28561d895
#
_entry.id   ef23f32862df6ae3619e17b28561d895
#
_cell.length_a   1.000
_cell.length_b   1.000
_cell.length_c   1.000
_cell.angle_alpha   90.00
_cell.angle_beta   90.00
_cell.angle_gamma   90.00
#
_symmetry.space_group_name_H-M   'P 1'
#
loop_
_entity.id
_entity.type
_entity.pdbx_description
1 polymer ?
#
loop_
_entity_poly.entity_id
_entity_poly.type
_entity_poly.pdbx_seq_one_letter_code
_entity_poly.pdbx_strand_id
1 'polypeptide(L)'
;MNRAEKATLQLQAVAVLRMLKETRTYDELAEVTGLPAGDLNRYVNGHVLPSVDRAEDIVGGVGRDELAAELEARIRVDDEGYVDNSGVVFDQSFLDLVAPVAAESFDFERPDVVLTAATDGITLGAAMASYFGARVAYAKKSKETAVEEFIESRQRLQSGIELTYYLPASAIDPGETVLVVDDLIRSGETQELLLDIAQRADAEVGGVFALIAAGGEGLERARGRTDAPVGALTTYEA
;
A
#
# COMPACT_ATOMS: atom_id res chain seq x y z
N MET A 1 -12.54 -18.04 1.30
CA MET A 1 -11.08 -18.34 1.41
C MET A 1 -10.81 -19.82 1.24
N ASN A 2 -9.90 -20.21 0.34
CA ASN A 2 -9.44 -21.60 0.20
C ASN A 2 -8.39 -21.94 1.29
N ARG A 3 -7.89 -23.20 1.31
CA ARG A 3 -6.94 -23.66 2.36
C ARG A 3 -5.59 -22.91 2.33
N ALA A 4 -5.11 -22.57 1.14
CA ALA A 4 -3.83 -21.87 1.00
C ALA A 4 -3.97 -20.41 1.47
N GLU A 5 -5.03 -19.73 1.08
CA GLU A 5 -5.35 -18.36 1.52
C GLU A 5 -5.46 -18.27 3.05
N LYS A 6 -6.17 -19.24 3.68
CA LYS A 6 -6.26 -19.32 5.14
C LYS A 6 -4.89 -19.45 5.81
N ALA A 7 -4.04 -20.33 5.28
CA ALA A 7 -2.69 -20.52 5.83
C ALA A 7 -1.83 -19.25 5.66
N THR A 8 -1.94 -18.58 4.51
CA THR A 8 -1.24 -17.32 4.27
C THR A 8 -1.64 -16.26 5.29
N LEU A 9 -2.93 -16.03 5.49
CA LEU A 9 -3.44 -15.07 6.47
C LEU A 9 -2.98 -15.39 7.91
N GLN A 10 -3.00 -16.66 8.29
CA GLN A 10 -2.51 -17.10 9.61
C GLN A 10 -1.01 -16.83 9.80
N LEU A 11 -0.20 -17.01 8.74
CA LEU A 11 1.24 -16.70 8.78
C LEU A 11 1.49 -15.19 8.82
N GLN A 12 0.68 -14.40 8.13
CA GLN A 12 0.73 -12.94 8.17
C GLN A 12 0.41 -12.41 9.58
N ALA A 13 -0.63 -12.95 10.22
CA ALA A 13 -0.93 -12.61 11.62
C ALA A 13 0.25 -12.91 12.56
N VAL A 14 0.95 -14.04 12.35
CA VAL A 14 2.18 -14.35 13.12
C VAL A 14 3.29 -13.33 12.81
N ALA A 15 3.44 -12.90 11.56
CA ALA A 15 4.43 -11.90 11.18
C ALA A 15 4.15 -10.53 11.83
N VAL A 16 2.89 -10.07 11.84
CA VAL A 16 2.46 -8.87 12.57
C VAL A 16 2.80 -8.99 14.06
N LEU A 17 2.42 -10.10 14.70
CA LEU A 17 2.73 -10.32 16.13
C LEU A 17 4.23 -10.34 16.42
N ARG A 18 5.06 -10.86 15.52
CA ARG A 18 6.53 -10.85 15.67
C ARG A 18 7.09 -9.43 15.58
N MET A 19 6.64 -8.63 14.64
CA MET A 19 7.02 -7.22 14.55
C MET A 19 6.68 -6.49 15.85
N LEU A 20 5.45 -6.61 16.33
CA LEU A 20 5.02 -5.98 17.57
C LEU A 20 5.83 -6.47 18.78
N LYS A 21 6.26 -7.73 18.78
CA LYS A 21 7.06 -8.32 19.86
C LYS A 21 8.48 -7.77 19.95
N GLU A 22 9.01 -7.13 18.92
CA GLU A 22 10.34 -6.51 18.94
C GLU A 22 10.43 -5.38 19.97
N THR A 23 9.32 -4.66 20.19
CA THR A 23 9.25 -3.50 21.07
C THR A 23 8.37 -3.69 22.31
N ARG A 24 7.60 -4.80 22.39
CA ARG A 24 6.59 -5.05 23.44
C ARG A 24 6.81 -6.36 24.19
N THR A 25 6.37 -6.38 25.43
CA THR A 25 6.23 -7.60 26.22
C THR A 25 4.99 -8.39 25.80
N TYR A 26 4.85 -9.65 26.23
CA TYR A 26 3.62 -10.43 25.96
C TYR A 26 2.39 -9.88 26.70
N ASP A 27 2.55 -9.23 27.83
CA ASP A 27 1.46 -8.60 28.57
C ASP A 27 0.94 -7.37 27.83
N GLU A 28 1.82 -6.51 27.31
CA GLU A 28 1.44 -5.38 26.44
C GLU A 28 0.79 -5.84 25.13
N LEU A 29 1.29 -6.93 24.53
CA LEU A 29 0.63 -7.53 23.36
C LEU A 29 -0.78 -8.05 23.70
N ALA A 30 -0.97 -8.61 24.91
CA ALA A 30 -2.27 -9.08 25.35
C ALA A 30 -3.26 -7.92 25.53
N GLU A 31 -2.81 -6.77 26.00
CA GLU A 31 -3.64 -5.56 26.11
C GLU A 31 -4.10 -5.06 24.75
N VAL A 32 -3.19 -5.01 23.76
CA VAL A 32 -3.48 -4.53 22.41
C VAL A 32 -4.36 -5.50 21.61
N THR A 33 -4.07 -6.81 21.70
CA THR A 33 -4.77 -7.83 20.90
C THR A 33 -6.02 -8.39 21.55
N GLY A 34 -6.18 -8.19 22.88
CA GLY A 34 -7.22 -8.87 23.66
C GLY A 34 -7.02 -10.38 23.81
N LEU A 35 -5.86 -10.93 23.41
CA LEU A 35 -5.56 -12.36 23.45
C LEU A 35 -4.68 -12.70 24.67
N PRO A 36 -4.84 -13.92 25.25
CA PRO A 36 -4.00 -14.33 26.37
C PRO A 36 -2.51 -14.36 26.01
N ALA A 37 -1.64 -13.84 26.87
CA ALA A 37 -0.18 -13.83 26.68
C ALA A 37 0.41 -15.22 26.36
N GLY A 38 -0.16 -16.29 26.95
CA GLY A 38 0.23 -17.66 26.66
C GLY A 38 -0.07 -18.12 25.22
N ASP A 39 -1.20 -17.67 24.63
CA ASP A 39 -1.52 -17.94 23.22
C ASP A 39 -0.60 -17.13 22.31
N LEU A 40 -0.38 -15.86 22.62
CA LEU A 40 0.53 -14.97 21.87
C LEU A 40 1.95 -15.54 21.84
N ASN A 41 2.45 -16.03 22.97
CA ASN A 41 3.76 -16.69 23.03
C ASN A 41 3.83 -17.89 22.09
N ARG A 42 2.78 -18.70 22.01
CA ARG A 42 2.73 -19.88 21.13
C ARG A 42 2.65 -19.49 19.65
N TYR A 43 1.94 -18.39 19.32
CA TYR A 43 1.85 -17.88 17.93
C TYR A 43 3.18 -17.28 17.47
N VAL A 44 3.76 -16.36 18.26
CA VAL A 44 5.04 -15.70 17.93
C VAL A 44 6.18 -16.70 17.73
N ASN A 45 6.22 -17.76 18.55
CA ASN A 45 7.23 -18.81 18.45
C ASN A 45 6.89 -19.91 17.41
N GLY A 46 5.76 -19.80 16.72
CA GLY A 46 5.38 -20.72 15.66
C GLY A 46 4.97 -22.13 16.13
N HIS A 47 4.65 -22.27 17.43
CA HIS A 47 4.18 -23.56 17.97
C HIS A 47 2.77 -23.92 17.48
N VAL A 48 1.94 -22.89 17.25
CA VAL A 48 0.55 -23.01 16.78
C VAL A 48 0.25 -21.78 15.93
N LEU A 49 -0.58 -21.94 14.90
CA LEU A 49 -1.14 -20.80 14.15
C LEU A 49 -2.42 -20.32 14.84
N PRO A 50 -2.73 -18.99 14.79
CA PRO A 50 -4.04 -18.50 15.20
C PRO A 50 -5.15 -19.11 14.35
N SER A 51 -6.39 -19.13 14.84
CA SER A 51 -7.55 -19.45 13.98
C SER A 51 -7.69 -18.38 12.88
N VAL A 52 -8.47 -18.70 11.83
CA VAL A 52 -8.69 -17.73 10.74
C VAL A 52 -9.29 -16.44 11.26
N ASP A 53 -10.35 -16.52 12.07
CA ASP A 53 -11.03 -15.36 12.65
C ASP A 53 -10.06 -14.50 13.50
N ARG A 54 -9.21 -15.14 14.31
CA ARG A 54 -8.17 -14.41 15.07
C ARG A 54 -7.09 -13.81 14.17
N ALA A 55 -6.79 -14.46 13.05
CA ALA A 55 -5.83 -13.93 12.09
C ALA A 55 -6.38 -12.70 11.37
N GLU A 56 -7.66 -12.70 10.99
CA GLU A 56 -8.38 -11.53 10.46
C GLU A 56 -8.36 -10.37 11.46
N ASP A 57 -8.70 -10.61 12.72
CA ASP A 57 -8.67 -9.60 13.78
C ASP A 57 -7.27 -9.02 14.00
N ILE A 58 -6.23 -9.86 13.98
CA ILE A 58 -4.84 -9.41 14.16
C ILE A 58 -4.37 -8.59 12.96
N VAL A 59 -4.63 -9.04 11.74
CA VAL A 59 -4.14 -8.37 10.53
C VAL A 59 -4.94 -7.11 10.25
N GLY A 60 -6.28 -7.19 10.21
CA GLY A 60 -7.14 -6.08 9.82
C GLY A 60 -7.35 -5.04 10.94
N GLY A 61 -7.47 -5.48 12.19
CA GLY A 61 -7.68 -4.60 13.34
C GLY A 61 -6.37 -4.08 13.93
N VAL A 62 -5.75 -4.90 14.78
CA VAL A 62 -4.52 -4.51 15.50
C VAL A 62 -3.39 -4.14 14.53
N GLY A 63 -3.23 -4.90 13.45
CA GLY A 63 -2.15 -4.68 12.47
C GLY A 63 -2.19 -3.30 11.85
N ARG A 64 -3.37 -2.79 11.53
CA ARG A 64 -3.52 -1.46 10.90
C ARG A 64 -3.04 -0.34 11.82
N ASP A 65 -3.57 -0.28 13.03
CA ASP A 65 -3.26 0.80 13.97
C ASP A 65 -1.78 0.78 14.37
N GLU A 66 -1.25 -0.42 14.57
CA GLU A 66 0.14 -0.61 14.96
C GLU A 66 1.14 -0.35 13.84
N LEU A 67 0.83 -0.75 12.60
CA LEU A 67 1.66 -0.40 11.45
C LEU A 67 1.59 1.09 11.13
N ALA A 68 0.44 1.74 11.33
CA ALA A 68 0.32 3.20 11.20
C ALA A 68 1.21 3.90 12.24
N ALA A 69 1.16 3.49 13.51
CA ALA A 69 2.00 4.04 14.57
C ALA A 69 3.51 3.81 14.32
N GLU A 70 3.88 2.62 13.85
CA GLU A 70 5.27 2.30 13.48
C GLU A 70 5.75 3.12 12.29
N LEU A 71 4.88 3.33 11.27
CA LEU A 71 5.14 4.20 10.14
C LEU A 71 5.39 5.64 10.60
N GLU A 72 4.52 6.18 11.45
CA GLU A 72 4.63 7.54 12.00
C GLU A 72 5.93 7.73 12.80
N ALA A 73 6.36 6.73 13.53
CA ALA A 73 7.62 6.77 14.28
C ALA A 73 8.87 6.79 13.39
N ARG A 74 8.78 6.28 12.16
CA ARG A 74 9.90 6.16 11.21
C ARG A 74 10.00 7.32 10.21
N ILE A 75 8.90 8.02 9.94
CA ILE A 75 8.91 9.18 9.04
C ILE A 75 9.44 10.41 9.76
N ARG A 76 9.99 11.34 9.00
CA ARG A 76 10.39 12.66 9.46
C ARG A 76 9.70 13.72 8.61
N VAL A 77 9.18 14.73 9.25
CA VAL A 77 8.56 15.89 8.56
C VAL A 77 9.40 17.11 8.92
N ASP A 78 9.84 17.84 7.91
CA ASP A 78 10.58 19.08 8.10
C ASP A 78 9.66 20.29 8.38
N ASP A 79 10.27 21.45 8.67
CA ASP A 79 9.54 22.67 8.98
C ASP A 79 8.72 23.21 7.78
N GLU A 80 8.97 22.72 6.56
CA GLU A 80 8.26 23.08 5.32
C GLU A 80 7.16 22.06 4.97
N GLY A 81 7.01 21.00 5.79
CA GLY A 81 6.03 19.94 5.61
C GLY A 81 6.44 18.88 4.56
N TYR A 82 7.72 18.77 4.22
CA TYR A 82 8.21 17.66 3.41
C TYR A 82 8.45 16.44 4.26
N VAL A 83 8.05 15.28 3.72
CA VAL A 83 8.15 13.97 4.40
C VAL A 83 9.38 13.23 3.90
N ASP A 84 10.28 12.87 4.80
CA ASP A 84 11.29 11.85 4.58
C ASP A 84 10.72 10.50 5.06
N ASN A 85 10.38 9.65 4.11
CA ASN A 85 9.86 8.30 4.33
C ASN A 85 10.89 7.21 3.98
N SER A 86 12.15 7.59 3.75
CA SER A 86 13.23 6.66 3.36
C SER A 86 13.41 5.51 4.34
N GLY A 87 13.19 5.74 5.65
CA GLY A 87 13.22 4.71 6.68
C GLY A 87 12.15 3.63 6.55
N VAL A 88 11.17 3.84 5.66
CA VAL A 88 10.05 2.91 5.42
C VAL A 88 10.13 2.30 4.03
N VAL A 89 10.31 3.12 2.98
CA VAL A 89 10.31 2.63 1.59
C VAL A 89 11.48 1.71 1.27
N PHE A 90 12.55 1.76 2.08
CA PHE A 90 13.69 0.85 1.97
C PHE A 90 13.61 -0.38 2.88
N ASP A 91 12.57 -0.49 3.72
CA ASP A 91 12.35 -1.65 4.57
C ASP A 91 11.30 -2.59 3.95
N GLN A 92 11.78 -3.54 3.14
CA GLN A 92 10.90 -4.52 2.49
C GLN A 92 10.11 -5.36 3.51
N SER A 93 10.69 -5.67 4.68
CA SER A 93 10.01 -6.47 5.70
C SER A 93 8.79 -5.74 6.26
N PHE A 94 8.89 -4.42 6.43
CA PHE A 94 7.76 -3.58 6.81
C PHE A 94 6.70 -3.52 5.70
N LEU A 95 7.11 -3.28 4.44
CA LEU A 95 6.19 -3.20 3.31
C LEU A 95 5.44 -4.52 3.07
N ASP A 96 6.08 -5.66 3.30
CA ASP A 96 5.45 -6.98 3.20
C ASP A 96 4.33 -7.19 4.26
N LEU A 97 4.38 -6.48 5.39
CA LEU A 97 3.32 -6.45 6.39
C LEU A 97 2.20 -5.46 6.04
N VAL A 98 2.55 -4.35 5.37
CA VAL A 98 1.55 -3.36 4.94
C VAL A 98 0.57 -3.94 3.93
N ALA A 99 1.04 -4.75 2.98
CA ALA A 99 0.21 -5.28 1.91
C ALA A 99 -1.03 -6.06 2.40
N PRO A 100 -0.92 -7.07 3.29
CA PRO A 100 -2.08 -7.77 3.84
C PRO A 100 -2.98 -6.87 4.69
N VAL A 101 -2.38 -5.97 5.48
CA VAL A 101 -3.15 -5.04 6.32
C VAL A 101 -3.96 -4.07 5.45
N ALA A 102 -3.37 -3.54 4.39
CA ALA A 102 -4.09 -2.68 3.45
C ALA A 102 -5.22 -3.44 2.75
N ALA A 103 -4.98 -4.67 2.31
CA ALA A 103 -5.99 -5.50 1.65
C ALA A 103 -7.22 -5.74 2.55
N GLU A 104 -6.99 -6.09 3.83
CA GLU A 104 -8.07 -6.34 4.79
C GLU A 104 -8.79 -5.05 5.25
N SER A 105 -8.08 -3.91 5.28
CA SER A 105 -8.61 -2.67 5.85
C SER A 105 -9.39 -1.81 4.85
N PHE A 106 -9.14 -1.94 3.55
CA PHE A 106 -9.64 -1.02 2.53
C PHE A 106 -10.56 -1.65 1.48
N ASP A 107 -10.88 -2.94 1.60
CA ASP A 107 -11.80 -3.67 0.72
C ASP A 107 -11.49 -3.44 -0.78
N PHE A 108 -10.22 -3.53 -1.15
CA PHE A 108 -9.80 -3.37 -2.53
C PHE A 108 -10.22 -4.58 -3.37
N GLU A 109 -10.69 -4.31 -4.58
CA GLU A 109 -10.86 -5.37 -5.57
C GLU A 109 -9.51 -6.01 -5.92
N ARG A 110 -9.47 -7.34 -6.07
CA ARG A 110 -8.22 -8.06 -6.36
C ARG A 110 -7.64 -7.60 -7.70
N PRO A 111 -6.46 -6.99 -7.72
CA PRO A 111 -5.88 -6.45 -8.93
C PRO A 111 -5.21 -7.54 -9.79
N ASP A 112 -5.23 -7.34 -11.10
CA ASP A 112 -4.34 -8.00 -12.07
C ASP A 112 -3.00 -7.29 -12.13
N VAL A 113 -3.03 -5.96 -11.95
CA VAL A 113 -1.86 -5.09 -12.01
C VAL A 113 -1.85 -4.11 -10.84
N VAL A 114 -0.71 -3.97 -10.17
CA VAL A 114 -0.44 -2.88 -9.23
C VAL A 114 0.34 -1.80 -9.98
N LEU A 115 -0.27 -0.62 -10.13
CA LEU A 115 0.29 0.52 -10.85
C LEU A 115 0.82 1.57 -9.88
N THR A 116 2.05 2.03 -10.10
CA THR A 116 2.68 3.08 -9.31
C THR A 116 3.48 4.05 -10.17
N ALA A 117 4.04 5.07 -9.54
CA ALA A 117 5.00 5.98 -10.17
C ALA A 117 6.44 5.68 -9.70
N ALA A 118 7.41 5.77 -10.61
CA ALA A 118 8.80 5.75 -10.23
C ALA A 118 9.13 7.06 -9.48
N THR A 119 9.88 7.01 -8.32
CA THR A 119 10.76 5.93 -7.88
C THR A 119 10.25 5.25 -6.60
N ASP A 120 9.83 6.00 -5.60
CA ASP A 120 9.67 5.54 -4.21
C ASP A 120 8.44 4.63 -4.02
N GLY A 121 7.40 4.80 -4.82
CA GLY A 121 6.24 3.90 -4.85
C GLY A 121 6.53 2.48 -5.37
N ILE A 122 7.68 2.22 -6.03
CA ILE A 122 7.99 0.92 -6.64
C ILE A 122 8.09 -0.20 -5.59
N THR A 123 8.73 0.06 -4.46
CA THR A 123 8.92 -0.95 -3.40
C THR A 123 7.59 -1.37 -2.78
N LEU A 124 6.71 -0.41 -2.49
CA LEU A 124 5.34 -0.70 -2.05
C LEU A 124 4.56 -1.44 -3.14
N GLY A 125 4.65 -0.97 -4.39
CA GLY A 125 4.00 -1.63 -5.54
C GLY A 125 4.40 -3.09 -5.68
N ALA A 126 5.69 -3.41 -5.50
CA ALA A 126 6.20 -4.77 -5.54
C ALA A 126 5.67 -5.63 -4.37
N ALA A 127 5.61 -5.10 -3.15
CA ALA A 127 5.06 -5.79 -1.99
C ALA A 127 3.56 -6.10 -2.18
N MET A 128 2.78 -5.11 -2.63
CA MET A 128 1.35 -5.27 -2.92
C MET A 128 1.11 -6.28 -4.04
N ALA A 129 1.86 -6.19 -5.15
CA ALA A 129 1.76 -7.13 -6.27
C ALA A 129 2.10 -8.55 -5.84
N SER A 130 3.15 -8.74 -5.04
CA SER A 130 3.52 -10.05 -4.47
C SER A 130 2.41 -10.63 -3.61
N TYR A 131 1.78 -9.82 -2.77
CA TYR A 131 0.67 -10.24 -1.91
C TYR A 131 -0.55 -10.72 -2.71
N PHE A 132 -0.98 -9.93 -3.69
CA PHE A 132 -2.14 -10.25 -4.52
C PHE A 132 -1.86 -11.31 -5.60
N GLY A 133 -0.59 -11.64 -5.86
CA GLY A 133 -0.19 -12.44 -7.02
C GLY A 133 -0.43 -11.71 -8.34
N ALA A 134 -0.33 -10.38 -8.32
CA ALA A 134 -0.51 -9.47 -9.44
C ALA A 134 0.83 -9.13 -10.12
N ARG A 135 0.77 -8.48 -11.28
CA ARG A 135 1.94 -7.87 -11.92
C ARG A 135 2.17 -6.47 -11.33
N VAL A 136 3.41 -5.99 -11.34
CA VAL A 136 3.71 -4.60 -11.02
C VAL A 136 4.00 -3.83 -12.31
N ALA A 137 3.38 -2.67 -12.47
CA ALA A 137 3.67 -1.70 -13.52
C ALA A 137 4.04 -0.35 -12.88
N TYR A 138 5.01 0.36 -13.45
CA TYR A 138 5.36 1.68 -12.95
C TYR A 138 5.57 2.68 -14.07
N ALA A 139 4.91 3.82 -13.94
CA ALA A 139 5.03 4.93 -14.86
C ALA A 139 6.30 5.77 -14.54
N LYS A 140 6.97 6.24 -15.57
CA LYS A 140 8.22 7.01 -15.49
C LYS A 140 8.05 8.41 -16.09
N LYS A 141 8.89 9.34 -15.67
CA LYS A 141 8.98 10.71 -16.23
C LYS A 141 9.74 10.77 -17.56
N SER A 142 10.27 9.65 -18.04
CA SER A 142 11.00 9.55 -19.32
C SER A 142 10.71 8.24 -20.04
N LYS A 143 10.72 8.28 -21.36
CA LYS A 143 10.56 7.09 -22.22
C LYS A 143 11.82 6.22 -22.24
N GLU A 144 11.63 4.91 -22.30
CA GLU A 144 12.70 3.94 -22.52
C GLU A 144 12.97 3.75 -24.02
N THR A 145 14.23 3.67 -24.40
CA THR A 145 14.63 3.62 -25.83
C THR A 145 14.15 2.37 -26.55
N ALA A 146 13.97 1.24 -25.83
CA ALA A 146 13.59 -0.04 -26.41
C ALA A 146 12.08 -0.29 -26.47
N VAL A 147 11.26 0.67 -26.03
CA VAL A 147 9.79 0.56 -26.00
C VAL A 147 9.22 1.41 -27.12
N GLU A 148 8.39 0.80 -28.00
CA GLU A 148 7.84 1.46 -29.17
C GLU A 148 6.59 2.28 -28.84
N GLU A 149 5.70 1.74 -27.98
CA GLU A 149 4.42 2.35 -27.67
C GLU A 149 4.26 2.64 -26.18
N PHE A 150 3.77 3.84 -25.87
CA PHE A 150 3.54 4.30 -24.50
C PHE A 150 2.12 4.84 -24.34
N ILE A 151 1.53 4.55 -23.19
CA ILE A 151 0.44 5.33 -22.64
C ILE A 151 1.08 6.56 -21.98
N GLU A 152 0.63 7.76 -22.38
CA GLU A 152 1.13 9.02 -21.84
C GLU A 152 0.01 9.73 -21.09
N SER A 153 0.31 10.17 -19.86
CA SER A 153 -0.57 11.05 -19.11
C SER A 153 0.18 12.35 -18.78
N ARG A 154 -0.49 13.49 -18.99
CA ARG A 154 0.09 14.83 -18.82
C ARG A 154 -0.80 15.68 -17.96
N GLN A 155 -0.18 16.39 -17.03
CA GLN A 155 -0.85 17.35 -16.18
C GLN A 155 -0.01 18.63 -16.06
N ARG A 156 -0.67 19.75 -16.10
CA ARG A 156 -0.06 21.04 -15.79
C ARG A 156 -0.27 21.33 -14.31
N LEU A 157 0.83 21.36 -13.56
CA LEU A 157 0.82 21.65 -12.13
C LEU A 157 0.42 23.09 -11.87
N GLN A 158 -0.03 23.41 -10.66
CA GLN A 158 -0.33 24.78 -10.22
C GLN A 158 0.89 25.71 -10.37
N SER A 159 2.10 25.18 -10.23
CA SER A 159 3.36 25.89 -10.48
C SER A 159 3.58 26.29 -11.94
N GLY A 160 2.74 25.82 -12.88
CA GLY A 160 2.88 26.02 -14.32
C GLY A 160 3.80 25.00 -15.02
N ILE A 161 4.44 24.10 -14.26
CA ILE A 161 5.27 23.02 -14.79
C ILE A 161 4.36 21.94 -15.38
N GLU A 162 4.72 21.41 -16.56
CA GLU A 162 4.05 20.24 -17.14
C GLU A 162 4.74 18.97 -16.66
N LEU A 163 3.97 18.11 -15.99
CA LEU A 163 4.39 16.77 -15.57
C LEU A 163 3.83 15.75 -16.55
N THR A 164 4.69 14.88 -17.08
CA THR A 164 4.27 13.79 -17.96
C THR A 164 4.82 12.47 -17.44
N TYR A 165 3.93 11.49 -17.35
CA TYR A 165 4.29 10.11 -17.07
C TYR A 165 4.08 9.23 -18.30
N TYR A 166 4.93 8.24 -18.46
CA TYR A 166 4.97 7.28 -19.56
C TYR A 166 4.91 5.87 -18.98
N LEU A 167 3.98 5.07 -19.48
CA LEU A 167 3.88 3.64 -19.20
C LEU A 167 3.97 2.87 -20.51
N PRO A 168 4.80 1.81 -20.65
CA PRO A 168 4.75 0.93 -21.82
C PRO A 168 3.32 0.44 -22.05
N ALA A 169 2.81 0.55 -23.28
CA ALA A 169 1.42 0.20 -23.60
C ALA A 169 1.10 -1.29 -23.30
N SER A 170 2.12 -2.15 -23.33
CA SER A 170 1.99 -3.57 -23.01
C SER A 170 1.97 -3.89 -21.52
N ALA A 171 2.06 -2.89 -20.63
CA ALA A 171 2.12 -3.12 -19.17
C ALA A 171 0.75 -3.41 -18.56
N ILE A 172 -0.33 -2.96 -19.19
CA ILE A 172 -1.72 -3.15 -18.77
C ILE A 172 -2.53 -3.55 -19.97
N ASP A 173 -3.26 -4.65 -19.89
CA ASP A 173 -4.18 -5.09 -20.93
C ASP A 173 -5.58 -4.52 -20.70
N PRO A 174 -6.37 -4.25 -21.76
CA PRO A 174 -7.74 -3.77 -21.62
C PRO A 174 -8.62 -4.71 -20.78
N GLY A 175 -9.39 -4.15 -19.85
CA GLY A 175 -10.29 -4.89 -18.96
C GLY A 175 -9.61 -5.49 -17.72
N GLU A 176 -8.30 -5.27 -17.51
CA GLU A 176 -7.63 -5.66 -16.27
C GLU A 176 -8.01 -4.73 -15.11
N THR A 177 -8.05 -5.30 -13.92
CA THR A 177 -8.24 -4.53 -12.68
C THR A 177 -6.90 -3.99 -12.17
N VAL A 178 -6.85 -2.68 -11.95
CA VAL A 178 -5.63 -1.97 -11.52
C VAL A 178 -5.80 -1.43 -10.09
N LEU A 179 -4.85 -1.75 -9.21
CA LEU A 179 -4.68 -1.08 -7.92
C LEU A 179 -3.59 -0.01 -8.07
N VAL A 180 -3.95 1.25 -7.91
CA VAL A 180 -3.00 2.36 -7.90
C VAL A 180 -2.39 2.49 -6.52
N VAL A 181 -1.05 2.46 -6.41
CA VAL A 181 -0.35 2.62 -5.13
C VAL A 181 0.74 3.67 -5.22
N ASP A 182 0.99 4.35 -4.09
CA ASP A 182 2.09 5.30 -3.96
C ASP A 182 2.61 5.29 -2.52
N ASP A 183 3.82 5.78 -2.30
CA ASP A 183 4.36 5.95 -0.96
C ASP A 183 3.75 7.16 -0.24
N LEU A 184 3.52 8.25 -0.96
CA LEU A 184 3.00 9.51 -0.43
C LEU A 184 1.96 10.15 -1.35
N ILE A 185 0.78 10.45 -0.80
CA ILE A 185 -0.20 11.32 -1.44
C ILE A 185 -0.16 12.69 -0.74
N ARG A 186 0.22 13.75 -1.47
CA ARG A 186 0.20 15.13 -0.98
C ARG A 186 -0.88 15.94 -1.71
N SER A 187 -0.63 16.36 -2.94
CA SER A 187 -1.60 17.10 -3.77
C SER A 187 -2.54 16.21 -4.59
N GLY A 188 -2.26 14.90 -4.68
CA GLY A 188 -3.02 13.96 -5.51
C GLY A 188 -2.71 14.03 -7.02
N GLU A 189 -1.76 14.86 -7.44
CA GLU A 189 -1.42 15.05 -8.86
C GLU A 189 -0.85 13.76 -9.49
N THR A 190 0.00 13.04 -8.77
CA THR A 190 0.53 11.75 -9.23
C THR A 190 -0.59 10.73 -9.40
N GLN A 191 -1.51 10.66 -8.45
CA GLN A 191 -2.64 9.73 -8.48
C GLN A 191 -3.58 10.04 -9.66
N GLU A 192 -3.84 11.31 -9.95
CA GLU A 192 -4.62 11.70 -11.13
C GLU A 192 -3.97 11.22 -12.44
N LEU A 193 -2.63 11.36 -12.55
CA LEU A 193 -1.89 10.88 -13.72
C LEU A 193 -1.93 9.35 -13.85
N LEU A 194 -1.81 8.61 -12.74
CA LEU A 194 -1.90 7.16 -12.74
C LEU A 194 -3.32 6.66 -13.06
N LEU A 195 -4.35 7.32 -12.55
CA LEU A 195 -5.75 7.04 -12.88
C LEU A 195 -6.06 7.33 -14.35
N ASP A 196 -5.53 8.43 -14.93
CA ASP A 196 -5.64 8.71 -16.36
C ASP A 196 -4.92 7.65 -17.21
N ILE A 197 -3.78 7.13 -16.76
CA ILE A 197 -3.08 6.01 -17.41
C ILE A 197 -3.96 4.74 -17.40
N ALA A 198 -4.54 4.37 -16.26
CA ALA A 198 -5.44 3.22 -16.15
C ALA A 198 -6.65 3.37 -17.10
N GLN A 199 -7.28 4.54 -17.12
CA GLN A 199 -8.39 4.85 -18.02
C GLN A 199 -8.00 4.74 -19.50
N ARG A 200 -6.81 5.24 -19.90
CA ARG A 200 -6.32 5.14 -21.29
C ARG A 200 -5.92 3.74 -21.68
N ALA A 201 -5.63 2.88 -20.71
CA ALA A 201 -5.41 1.44 -20.93
C ALA A 201 -6.72 0.65 -21.06
N ASP A 202 -7.90 1.30 -20.94
CA ASP A 202 -9.19 0.63 -20.82
C ASP A 202 -9.23 -0.37 -19.64
N ALA A 203 -8.54 -0.04 -18.52
CA ALA A 203 -8.50 -0.84 -17.32
C ALA A 203 -9.52 -0.37 -16.28
N GLU A 204 -9.94 -1.29 -15.40
CA GLU A 204 -10.81 -1.00 -14.27
C GLU A 204 -9.98 -0.63 -13.04
N VAL A 205 -10.38 0.39 -12.27
CA VAL A 205 -9.67 0.78 -11.05
C VAL A 205 -10.30 0.06 -9.87
N GLY A 206 -9.56 -0.86 -9.25
CA GLY A 206 -9.98 -1.62 -8.07
C GLY A 206 -9.71 -0.92 -6.74
N GLY A 207 -8.88 0.13 -6.73
CA GLY A 207 -8.56 0.91 -5.56
C GLY A 207 -7.39 1.86 -5.73
N VAL A 208 -7.23 2.77 -4.75
CA VAL A 208 -6.06 3.66 -4.63
C VAL A 208 -5.56 3.60 -3.19
N PHE A 209 -4.28 3.32 -3.01
CA PHE A 209 -3.67 3.22 -1.69
C PHE A 209 -2.34 3.94 -1.60
N ALA A 210 -2.07 4.55 -0.45
CA ALA A 210 -0.75 5.08 -0.13
C ALA A 210 -0.31 4.68 1.29
N LEU A 211 0.99 4.71 1.56
CA LEU A 211 1.49 4.60 2.93
C LEU A 211 1.09 5.84 3.73
N ILE A 212 1.28 7.01 3.15
CA ILE A 212 1.13 8.30 3.84
C ILE A 212 0.24 9.22 3.01
N ALA A 213 -0.71 9.88 3.67
CA ALA A 213 -1.40 11.03 3.13
C ALA A 213 -0.96 12.30 3.88
N ALA A 214 -0.44 13.29 3.17
CA ALA A 214 -0.14 14.61 3.72
C ALA A 214 -1.37 15.51 3.59
N GLY A 215 -2.13 15.64 4.67
CA GLY A 215 -3.45 16.26 4.65
C GLY A 215 -4.51 15.46 3.91
N GLY A 216 -5.72 15.97 3.81
CA GLY A 216 -6.85 15.29 3.15
C GLY A 216 -7.04 15.62 1.68
N GLU A 217 -6.47 16.74 1.18
CA GLU A 217 -6.75 17.27 -0.16
C GLU A 217 -6.43 16.28 -1.28
N GLY A 218 -5.26 15.63 -1.21
CA GLY A 218 -4.85 14.67 -2.23
C GLY A 218 -5.73 13.41 -2.28
N LEU A 219 -6.19 12.92 -1.12
CA LEU A 219 -7.14 11.81 -1.06
C LEU A 219 -8.50 12.19 -1.65
N GLU A 220 -9.02 13.37 -1.32
CA GLU A 220 -10.30 13.87 -1.88
C GLU A 220 -10.20 14.07 -3.40
N ARG A 221 -9.06 14.54 -3.90
CA ARG A 221 -8.81 14.66 -5.33
C ARG A 221 -8.83 13.29 -6.02
N ALA A 222 -8.19 12.29 -5.44
CA ALA A 222 -8.23 10.92 -5.97
C ALA A 222 -9.66 10.34 -5.94
N ARG A 223 -10.41 10.55 -4.85
CA ARG A 223 -11.84 10.16 -4.73
C ARG A 223 -12.72 10.80 -5.79
N GLY A 224 -12.42 12.04 -6.20
CA GLY A 224 -13.13 12.71 -7.28
C GLY A 224 -12.89 12.12 -8.68
N ARG A 225 -11.95 11.16 -8.82
CA ARG A 225 -11.56 10.56 -10.09
C ARG A 225 -11.95 9.09 -10.24
N THR A 226 -12.38 8.44 -9.17
CA THR A 226 -12.78 7.03 -9.17
C THR A 226 -13.84 6.76 -8.11
N ASP A 227 -14.73 5.79 -8.39
CA ASP A 227 -15.69 5.26 -7.42
C ASP A 227 -15.07 4.14 -6.56
N ALA A 228 -13.85 3.69 -6.89
CA ALA A 228 -13.13 2.66 -6.14
C ALA A 228 -12.65 3.17 -4.78
N PRO A 229 -12.41 2.28 -3.80
CA PRO A 229 -11.89 2.66 -2.49
C PRO A 229 -10.58 3.45 -2.58
N VAL A 230 -10.46 4.55 -1.82
CA VAL A 230 -9.26 5.39 -1.73
C VAL A 230 -8.86 5.55 -0.28
N GLY A 231 -7.65 5.14 0.07
CA GLY A 231 -7.16 5.20 1.44
C GLY A 231 -5.66 5.37 1.58
N ALA A 232 -5.25 5.64 2.81
CA ALA A 232 -3.84 5.64 3.22
C ALA A 232 -3.69 4.90 4.56
N LEU A 233 -2.50 4.35 4.82
CA LEU A 233 -2.23 3.69 6.10
C LEU A 233 -2.25 4.71 7.24
N THR A 234 -1.61 5.87 7.04
CA THR A 234 -1.70 7.01 7.97
C THR A 234 -1.93 8.33 7.24
N THR A 235 -2.49 9.30 7.96
CA THR A 235 -2.67 10.67 7.48
C THR A 235 -2.11 11.61 8.54
N TYR A 236 -1.22 12.51 8.16
CA TYR A 236 -0.76 13.56 9.06
C TYR A 236 -1.24 14.94 8.55
N GLU A 237 -1.55 15.82 9.49
CA GLU A 237 -1.88 17.21 9.17
C GLU A 237 -0.59 17.97 8.89
N ALA A 238 -0.49 18.56 7.68
CA ALA A 238 0.68 19.33 7.23
C ALA A 238 0.61 20.78 7.72
#